data_36b8fa454a93901e90781d593eebfa71
#
_entry.id   36b8fa454a93901e90781d593eebfa71
#
_cell.length_a   1.000
_cell.length_b   1.000
_cell.length_c   1.000
_cell.angle_alpha   90.00
_cell.angle_beta   90.00
_cell.angle_gamma   90.00
#
_symmetry.space_group_name_H-M   'P 1'
#
loop_
_entity.id
_entity.type
_entity.pdbx_description
1 polymer ?
#
loop_
_entity_poly.entity_id
_entity_poly.type
_entity_poly.pdbx_seq_one_letter_code
_entity_poly.pdbx_strand_id
1 'polypeptide(L)'
;MALFARNTQTKVVKAAAGYAADRTGTNAGASQIGNFFAYQSGQIRQRFMQVPTISRSRDLMASVIGCLKLEQFKEIWNGEKIELLPEAPRSWLSRIDKGVTNNFILSWTLDDLFFIGRAFWYCVERDSSGYPSSFTRLPAAMVTTQDQAQSNGVWFGPSKQILFQGLPIRYEDCVQFISPIQGLIYTGAVSVDTALKLEQARNRNASSLQPAVTLRQKSGEPMSAQELRDLAAAYDEARYASATSAVNEFVEVIPNTSTPDKMLLIDAAEYQAKEIARIANVPAYLVSVSIGNYSYVSSSEASRDLYKFGVKPYIDCIQETLSANNVLPRGTIVKFDIESYLNSDYENTDTEPELEVTETAVNNA
;
A
#
# COMPACT_ATOMS: atom_id res chain seq x y z
N MET A 1 20.37 -37.73 -42.29
CA MET A 1 20.68 -36.60 -41.39
C MET A 1 19.38 -35.94 -40.98
N ALA A 2 18.89 -36.26 -39.77
CA ALA A 2 17.67 -35.66 -39.27
C ALA A 2 18.02 -34.43 -38.45
N LEU A 3 17.65 -33.27 -38.94
CA LEU A 3 17.77 -32.00 -38.21
C LEU A 3 16.75 -31.99 -37.06
N PHE A 4 17.27 -31.95 -35.86
CA PHE A 4 16.47 -31.68 -34.65
C PHE A 4 15.89 -30.26 -34.75
N ALA A 5 14.64 -30.16 -35.13
CA ALA A 5 13.86 -28.96 -34.93
C ALA A 5 13.62 -28.82 -33.41
N ARG A 6 14.34 -27.91 -32.78
CA ARG A 6 14.17 -27.52 -31.37
C ARG A 6 12.85 -26.75 -31.28
N ASN A 7 11.79 -27.44 -30.91
CA ASN A 7 10.48 -26.85 -30.69
C ASN A 7 10.55 -26.06 -29.35
N THR A 8 11.02 -24.82 -29.43
CA THR A 8 10.94 -23.85 -28.33
C THR A 8 9.50 -23.34 -28.26
N GLN A 9 8.60 -24.12 -27.66
CA GLN A 9 7.34 -23.57 -27.19
C GLN A 9 7.67 -22.60 -26.07
N THR A 10 7.68 -21.32 -26.38
CA THR A 10 7.67 -20.24 -25.41
C THR A 10 6.34 -20.33 -24.67
N LYS A 11 6.34 -20.97 -23.49
CA LYS A 11 5.17 -20.91 -22.60
C LYS A 11 4.99 -19.47 -22.17
N VAL A 12 4.00 -18.81 -22.74
CA VAL A 12 3.54 -17.51 -22.30
C VAL A 12 3.00 -17.67 -20.88
N VAL A 13 3.76 -17.23 -19.89
CA VAL A 13 3.30 -17.18 -18.51
C VAL A 13 2.32 -16.01 -18.43
N LYS A 14 1.02 -16.31 -18.53
CA LYS A 14 -0.02 -15.34 -18.30
C LYS A 14 -0.11 -15.12 -16.78
N ALA A 15 0.53 -14.09 -16.28
CA ALA A 15 0.36 -13.62 -14.92
C ALA A 15 -0.90 -12.75 -14.85
N ALA A 16 -2.07 -13.38 -15.00
CA ALA A 16 -3.32 -12.73 -14.65
C ALA A 16 -3.53 -12.86 -13.15
N ALA A 17 -3.93 -11.80 -12.49
CA ALA A 17 -4.35 -11.85 -11.11
C ALA A 17 -5.43 -12.94 -10.93
N GLY A 18 -5.11 -14.00 -10.20
CA GLY A 18 -6.04 -15.05 -9.85
C GLY A 18 -5.96 -16.36 -10.64
N TYR A 19 -5.07 -16.50 -11.61
CA TYR A 19 -4.91 -17.78 -12.32
C TYR A 19 -3.84 -18.67 -11.68
N ALA A 20 -4.24 -19.83 -11.21
CA ALA A 20 -3.33 -20.92 -10.89
C ALA A 20 -2.67 -21.37 -12.20
N ALA A 21 -1.36 -21.22 -12.34
CA ALA A 21 -0.61 -21.73 -13.47
C ALA A 21 -0.74 -23.27 -13.51
N ASP A 22 -1.02 -23.80 -14.71
CA ASP A 22 -1.17 -25.22 -14.94
C ASP A 22 0.11 -25.97 -14.55
N ARG A 23 0.00 -26.92 -13.60
CA ARG A 23 1.12 -27.54 -12.90
C ARG A 23 1.70 -28.74 -13.66
N THR A 24 2.15 -28.57 -14.85
CA THR A 24 2.85 -29.63 -15.61
C THR A 24 4.33 -29.35 -15.73
N GLY A 25 5.04 -29.22 -14.62
CA GLY A 25 6.48 -29.03 -14.58
C GLY A 25 7.19 -30.14 -13.86
N THR A 26 8.23 -30.65 -14.46
CA THR A 26 9.10 -31.77 -13.98
C THR A 26 9.91 -31.48 -12.73
N ASN A 27 9.79 -30.32 -12.08
CA ASN A 27 10.47 -29.94 -10.85
C ASN A 27 9.48 -29.60 -9.72
N ALA A 28 8.77 -30.64 -9.26
CA ALA A 28 7.77 -30.53 -8.20
C ALA A 28 8.34 -29.91 -6.90
N GLY A 29 9.61 -30.19 -6.53
CA GLY A 29 10.23 -29.66 -5.34
C GLY A 29 10.48 -28.15 -5.39
N ALA A 30 11.06 -27.63 -6.47
CA ALA A 30 11.30 -26.21 -6.66
C ALA A 30 9.99 -25.40 -6.75
N SER A 31 8.97 -25.98 -7.39
CA SER A 31 7.64 -25.38 -7.44
C SER A 31 6.96 -25.32 -6.08
N GLN A 32 7.11 -26.35 -5.24
CA GLN A 32 6.57 -26.36 -3.88
C GLN A 32 7.22 -25.33 -2.98
N ILE A 33 8.55 -25.19 -3.05
CA ILE A 33 9.29 -24.17 -2.29
C ILE A 33 8.88 -22.77 -2.74
N GLY A 34 8.81 -22.48 -4.04
CA GLY A 34 8.36 -21.20 -4.55
C GLY A 34 6.94 -20.86 -4.13
N ASN A 35 6.02 -21.84 -4.15
CA ASN A 35 4.64 -21.66 -3.69
C ASN A 35 4.57 -21.41 -2.18
N PHE A 36 5.43 -22.06 -1.38
CA PHE A 36 5.49 -21.81 0.06
C PHE A 36 5.92 -20.37 0.37
N PHE A 37 6.98 -19.86 -0.26
CA PHE A 37 7.41 -18.48 -0.08
C PHE A 37 6.37 -17.48 -0.57
N ALA A 38 5.72 -17.73 -1.70
CA ALA A 38 4.63 -16.92 -2.21
C ALA A 38 3.45 -16.85 -1.24
N TYR A 39 3.07 -18.00 -0.68
CA TYR A 39 2.02 -18.08 0.34
C TYR A 39 2.42 -17.28 1.58
N GLN A 40 3.62 -17.50 2.11
CA GLN A 40 4.10 -16.80 3.31
C GLN A 40 4.16 -15.28 3.09
N SER A 41 4.72 -14.81 1.98
CA SER A 41 4.79 -13.38 1.65
C SER A 41 3.41 -12.77 1.47
N GLY A 42 2.49 -13.49 0.85
CA GLY A 42 1.10 -13.08 0.71
C GLY A 42 0.39 -12.95 2.05
N GLN A 43 0.61 -13.89 2.98
CA GLN A 43 0.05 -13.83 4.33
C GLN A 43 0.61 -12.66 5.14
N ILE A 44 1.92 -12.41 5.06
CA ILE A 44 2.55 -11.27 5.74
C ILE A 44 1.98 -9.96 5.20
N ARG A 45 1.92 -9.79 3.87
CA ARG A 45 1.32 -8.60 3.25
C ARG A 45 -0.13 -8.40 3.69
N GLN A 46 -0.94 -9.46 3.68
CA GLN A 46 -2.34 -9.39 4.11
C GLN A 46 -2.46 -8.96 5.57
N ARG A 47 -1.58 -9.47 6.45
CA ARG A 47 -1.52 -9.07 7.85
C ARG A 47 -1.18 -7.58 8.00
N PHE A 48 -0.24 -7.06 7.22
CA PHE A 48 0.12 -5.64 7.21
C PHE A 48 -1.05 -4.76 6.74
N MET A 49 -1.77 -5.19 5.70
CA MET A 49 -2.94 -4.48 5.17
C MET A 49 -4.14 -4.42 6.15
N GLN A 50 -4.15 -5.24 7.20
CA GLN A 50 -5.16 -5.13 8.26
C GLN A 50 -4.98 -3.87 9.13
N VAL A 51 -3.79 -3.26 9.10
CA VAL A 51 -3.55 -2.00 9.82
C VAL A 51 -4.02 -0.83 8.97
N PRO A 52 -5.04 -0.04 9.41
CA PRO A 52 -5.66 1.01 8.58
C PRO A 52 -4.66 2.06 8.07
N THR A 53 -3.68 2.43 8.88
CA THR A 53 -2.64 3.39 8.51
C THR A 53 -1.78 2.90 7.35
N ILE A 54 -1.47 1.60 7.29
CA ILE A 54 -0.69 1.01 6.20
C ILE A 54 -1.51 0.93 4.93
N SER A 55 -2.75 0.43 5.03
CA SER A 55 -3.64 0.35 3.86
C SER A 55 -3.88 1.72 3.25
N ARG A 56 -4.13 2.74 4.08
CA ARG A 56 -4.29 4.12 3.64
C ARG A 56 -3.02 4.68 3.01
N SER A 57 -1.85 4.46 3.62
CA SER A 57 -0.56 4.92 3.06
C SER A 57 -0.30 4.32 1.69
N ARG A 58 -0.49 3.00 1.55
CA ARG A 58 -0.34 2.28 0.28
C ARG A 58 -1.30 2.82 -0.78
N ASP A 59 -2.57 3.00 -0.43
CA ASP A 59 -3.59 3.43 -1.39
C ASP A 59 -3.39 4.87 -1.84
N LEU A 60 -2.95 5.77 -0.95
CA LEU A 60 -2.58 7.14 -1.32
C LEU A 60 -1.42 7.17 -2.32
N MET A 61 -0.34 6.45 -2.03
CA MET A 61 0.80 6.40 -2.93
C MET A 61 0.47 5.72 -4.27
N ALA A 62 -0.33 4.65 -4.23
CA ALA A 62 -0.75 3.92 -5.42
C ALA A 62 -1.68 4.76 -6.31
N SER A 63 -2.55 5.57 -5.73
CA SER A 63 -3.41 6.48 -6.49
C SER A 63 -2.60 7.53 -7.23
N VAL A 64 -1.56 8.08 -6.60
CA VAL A 64 -0.66 9.05 -7.26
C VAL A 64 0.05 8.40 -8.45
N ILE A 65 0.78 7.30 -8.23
CA ILE A 65 1.55 6.65 -9.31
C ILE A 65 0.63 6.13 -10.42
N GLY A 66 -0.52 5.58 -10.07
CA GLY A 66 -1.45 5.02 -11.04
C GLY A 66 -2.06 6.06 -12.00
N CYS A 67 -2.15 7.32 -11.57
CA CYS A 67 -2.68 8.41 -12.38
C CYS A 67 -1.64 9.06 -13.29
N LEU A 68 -0.33 8.88 -13.00
CA LEU A 68 0.74 9.51 -13.77
C LEU A 68 0.91 8.84 -15.15
N LYS A 69 1.10 9.66 -16.17
CA LYS A 69 1.42 9.20 -17.52
C LYS A 69 2.93 9.02 -17.68
N LEU A 70 3.32 8.03 -18.47
CA LEU A 70 4.70 7.81 -18.87
C LEU A 70 4.97 8.50 -20.21
N GLU A 71 6.01 9.29 -20.25
CA GLU A 71 6.48 10.01 -21.43
C GLU A 71 7.88 9.61 -21.80
N GLN A 72 8.21 9.70 -23.10
CA GLN A 72 9.50 9.35 -23.64
C GLN A 72 10.25 10.59 -24.11
N PHE A 73 11.52 10.68 -23.74
CA PHE A 73 12.41 11.75 -24.12
C PHE A 73 13.71 11.20 -24.69
N LYS A 74 14.31 11.97 -25.58
CA LYS A 74 15.64 11.73 -26.10
C LYS A 74 16.62 12.72 -25.49
N GLU A 75 17.73 12.22 -24.98
CA GLU A 75 18.82 13.04 -24.46
C GLU A 75 19.71 13.51 -25.60
N ILE A 76 19.86 14.82 -25.73
CA ILE A 76 20.71 15.47 -26.73
C ILE A 76 21.66 16.43 -26.03
N TRP A 77 22.94 16.31 -26.33
CA TRP A 77 23.94 17.27 -25.87
C TRP A 77 23.97 18.48 -26.79
N ASN A 78 23.65 19.69 -26.27
CA ASN A 78 23.65 20.93 -27.06
C ASN A 78 24.96 21.72 -27.02
N GLY A 79 26.02 21.13 -26.45
CA GLY A 79 27.35 21.76 -26.29
C GLY A 79 27.61 22.27 -24.86
N GLU A 80 26.55 22.58 -24.07
CA GLU A 80 26.66 23.07 -22.70
C GLU A 80 25.96 22.15 -21.69
N LYS A 81 24.78 21.63 -22.04
CA LYS A 81 23.97 20.79 -21.19
C LYS A 81 23.25 19.69 -21.98
N ILE A 82 22.80 18.68 -21.27
CA ILE A 82 21.91 17.66 -21.82
C ILE A 82 20.49 18.27 -21.85
N GLU A 83 19.90 18.31 -23.04
CA GLU A 83 18.52 18.70 -23.25
C GLU A 83 17.65 17.46 -23.50
N LEU A 84 16.41 17.50 -22.99
CA LEU A 84 15.42 16.45 -23.16
C LEU A 84 14.45 16.89 -24.23
N LEU A 85 14.44 16.19 -25.36
CA LEU A 85 13.48 16.42 -26.42
C LEU A 85 12.38 15.35 -26.36
N PRO A 86 11.10 15.73 -26.38
CA PRO A 86 10.00 14.77 -26.47
C PRO A 86 10.17 13.87 -27.71
N GLU A 87 10.03 12.59 -27.54
CA GLU A 87 10.08 11.58 -28.59
C GLU A 87 8.75 10.82 -28.64
N ALA A 88 8.37 10.33 -29.82
CA ALA A 88 7.16 9.54 -29.98
C ALA A 88 7.22 8.31 -29.05
N PRO A 89 6.25 8.12 -28.16
CA PRO A 89 6.29 7.08 -27.17
C PRO A 89 6.20 5.69 -27.83
N ARG A 90 6.97 4.74 -27.32
CA ARG A 90 6.84 3.34 -27.71
C ARG A 90 5.45 2.81 -27.30
N SER A 91 4.95 1.84 -28.04
CA SER A 91 3.61 1.28 -27.86
C SER A 91 3.33 0.79 -26.41
N TRP A 92 4.34 0.26 -25.73
CA TRP A 92 4.20 -0.22 -24.36
C TRP A 92 4.06 0.92 -23.32
N LEU A 93 4.50 2.14 -23.61
CA LEU A 93 4.30 3.28 -22.70
C LEU A 93 2.82 3.65 -22.58
N SER A 94 2.09 3.60 -23.70
CA SER A 94 0.65 3.81 -23.69
C SER A 94 -0.12 2.60 -23.17
N ARG A 95 0.42 1.39 -23.34
CA ARG A 95 -0.18 0.14 -22.86
C ARG A 95 0.88 -0.88 -22.51
N ILE A 96 1.25 -0.92 -21.24
CA ILE A 96 2.32 -1.79 -20.71
C ILE A 96 1.98 -3.25 -20.92
N ASP A 97 0.76 -3.66 -20.55
CA ASP A 97 0.24 -4.99 -20.72
C ASP A 97 -1.03 -4.97 -21.62
N LYS A 98 -1.18 -5.95 -22.48
CA LYS A 98 -2.36 -6.04 -23.37
C LYS A 98 -3.65 -6.37 -22.63
N GLY A 99 -3.56 -7.00 -21.46
CA GLY A 99 -4.71 -7.52 -20.71
C GLY A 99 -5.22 -6.61 -19.59
N VAL A 100 -4.39 -5.65 -19.10
CA VAL A 100 -4.72 -4.81 -17.95
C VAL A 100 -4.33 -3.35 -18.18
N THR A 101 -4.86 -2.45 -17.38
CA THR A 101 -4.60 -1.01 -17.48
C THR A 101 -3.23 -0.64 -16.91
N ASN A 102 -2.63 0.44 -17.42
CA ASN A 102 -1.37 0.97 -16.89
C ASN A 102 -1.52 1.36 -15.41
N ASN A 103 -2.64 1.98 -15.03
CA ASN A 103 -2.92 2.31 -13.64
C ASN A 103 -2.81 1.07 -12.74
N PHE A 104 -3.42 -0.06 -13.13
CA PHE A 104 -3.33 -1.29 -12.38
C PHE A 104 -1.88 -1.78 -12.25
N ILE A 105 -1.12 -1.82 -13.35
CA ILE A 105 0.27 -2.31 -13.34
C ILE A 105 1.15 -1.43 -12.47
N LEU A 106 1.07 -0.11 -12.62
CA LEU A 106 1.88 0.85 -11.87
C LEU A 106 1.54 0.82 -10.37
N SER A 107 0.24 0.79 -10.03
CA SER A 107 -0.20 0.70 -8.63
C SER A 107 0.28 -0.58 -7.95
N TRP A 108 0.23 -1.71 -8.63
CA TRP A 108 0.72 -2.98 -8.08
C TRP A 108 2.24 -3.12 -8.14
N THR A 109 2.92 -2.43 -9.04
CA THR A 109 4.39 -2.32 -9.01
C THR A 109 4.84 -1.53 -7.79
N LEU A 110 4.14 -0.42 -7.49
CA LEU A 110 4.36 0.30 -6.24
C LEU A 110 4.10 -0.60 -5.01
N ASP A 111 3.01 -1.37 -5.02
CA ASP A 111 2.69 -2.29 -3.92
C ASP A 111 3.85 -3.26 -3.63
N ASP A 112 4.43 -3.86 -4.68
CA ASP A 112 5.59 -4.73 -4.54
C ASP A 112 6.83 -3.98 -4.01
N LEU A 113 7.10 -2.77 -4.51
CA LEU A 113 8.19 -1.93 -4.04
C LEU A 113 7.99 -1.48 -2.60
N PHE A 114 6.79 -1.12 -2.22
CA PHE A 114 6.44 -0.67 -0.88
C PHE A 114 6.57 -1.78 0.17
N PHE A 115 6.03 -2.97 -0.10
CA PHE A 115 6.05 -4.06 0.87
C PHE A 115 7.35 -4.85 0.85
N ILE A 116 7.89 -5.17 -0.33
CA ILE A 116 9.03 -6.08 -0.48
C ILE A 116 10.32 -5.31 -0.82
N GLY A 117 10.21 -4.11 -1.40
CA GLY A 117 11.35 -3.33 -1.89
C GLY A 117 11.84 -3.76 -3.28
N ARG A 118 11.09 -4.62 -3.97
CA ARG A 118 11.47 -5.16 -5.27
C ARG A 118 10.24 -5.51 -6.10
N ALA A 119 10.25 -5.16 -7.38
CA ALA A 119 9.19 -5.50 -8.32
C ALA A 119 9.76 -6.08 -9.61
N PHE A 120 8.94 -6.81 -10.36
CA PHE A 120 9.37 -7.54 -11.55
C PHE A 120 8.35 -7.41 -12.68
N TRP A 121 8.86 -7.07 -13.87
CA TRP A 121 8.08 -7.16 -15.10
C TRP A 121 8.74 -8.16 -16.04
N TYR A 122 7.93 -8.96 -16.69
CA TYR A 122 8.37 -9.91 -17.69
C TYR A 122 8.10 -9.37 -19.10
N CYS A 123 9.10 -9.37 -19.95
CA CYS A 123 8.97 -9.01 -21.35
C CYS A 123 8.27 -10.13 -22.10
N VAL A 124 7.04 -9.87 -22.55
CA VAL A 124 6.21 -10.84 -23.28
C VAL A 124 6.58 -10.87 -24.76
N GLU A 125 6.78 -9.69 -25.31
CA GLU A 125 7.08 -9.51 -26.74
C GLU A 125 8.22 -8.52 -26.93
N ARG A 126 8.98 -8.70 -27.98
CA ARG A 126 10.04 -7.78 -28.43
C ARG A 126 9.75 -7.26 -29.82
N ASP A 127 10.20 -6.03 -30.09
CA ASP A 127 10.13 -5.45 -31.42
C ASP A 127 11.22 -6.02 -32.35
N SER A 128 11.20 -5.59 -33.61
CA SER A 128 12.19 -6.01 -34.62
C SER A 128 13.62 -5.57 -34.28
N SER A 129 13.79 -4.59 -33.40
CA SER A 129 15.07 -4.08 -32.92
C SER A 129 15.57 -4.83 -31.67
N GLY A 130 14.79 -5.80 -31.17
CA GLY A 130 15.12 -6.60 -30.00
C GLY A 130 14.73 -5.96 -28.66
N TYR A 131 14.14 -4.76 -28.65
CA TYR A 131 13.66 -4.10 -27.46
C TYR A 131 12.25 -4.59 -27.04
N PRO A 132 11.91 -4.54 -25.76
CA PRO A 132 10.57 -4.90 -25.31
C PRO A 132 9.47 -4.06 -25.96
N SER A 133 8.39 -4.72 -26.35
CA SER A 133 7.17 -4.10 -26.91
C SER A 133 5.94 -4.33 -26.06
N SER A 134 5.96 -5.28 -25.14
CA SER A 134 4.89 -5.55 -24.18
C SER A 134 5.47 -6.21 -22.92
N PHE A 135 4.91 -5.85 -21.78
CA PHE A 135 5.29 -6.40 -20.49
C PHE A 135 4.10 -7.00 -19.77
N THR A 136 4.36 -7.90 -18.85
CA THR A 136 3.41 -8.32 -17.83
C THR A 136 4.07 -8.26 -16.45
N ARG A 137 3.33 -7.83 -15.44
CA ARG A 137 3.85 -7.78 -14.06
C ARG A 137 3.91 -9.20 -13.48
N LEU A 138 5.01 -9.53 -12.84
CA LEU A 138 5.14 -10.72 -12.00
C LEU A 138 5.01 -10.28 -10.53
N PRO A 139 4.02 -10.81 -9.77
CA PRO A 139 3.93 -10.51 -8.34
C PRO A 139 5.22 -10.85 -7.61
N ALA A 140 5.82 -9.88 -6.93
CA ALA A 140 7.13 -10.06 -6.28
C ALA A 140 7.12 -11.18 -5.23
N ALA A 141 6.00 -11.41 -4.57
CA ALA A 141 5.82 -12.53 -3.65
C ALA A 141 6.02 -13.92 -4.30
N MET A 142 5.78 -14.03 -5.62
CA MET A 142 5.93 -15.28 -6.37
C MET A 142 7.29 -15.44 -7.05
N VAL A 143 8.16 -14.43 -6.92
CA VAL A 143 9.49 -14.43 -7.51
C VAL A 143 10.54 -14.75 -6.45
N THR A 144 11.40 -15.71 -6.74
CA THR A 144 12.52 -16.09 -5.88
C THR A 144 13.82 -15.87 -6.64
N THR A 145 14.82 -15.30 -5.98
CA THR A 145 16.15 -15.09 -6.53
C THR A 145 17.15 -15.94 -5.76
N GLN A 146 18.00 -16.69 -6.47
CA GLN A 146 18.91 -17.66 -5.84
C GLN A 146 20.34 -17.13 -5.67
N ASP A 147 20.74 -16.17 -6.47
CA ASP A 147 22.10 -15.61 -6.52
C ASP A 147 22.34 -14.44 -5.56
N GLN A 148 21.34 -14.05 -4.81
CA GLN A 148 21.47 -13.01 -3.79
C GLN A 148 21.26 -13.59 -2.40
N ALA A 149 22.28 -13.46 -1.55
CA ALA A 149 22.16 -13.77 -0.13
C ALA A 149 21.18 -12.76 0.49
N GLN A 150 19.99 -13.21 0.83
CA GLN A 150 18.99 -12.40 1.46
C GLN A 150 19.21 -12.35 2.94
N SER A 151 19.67 -11.25 3.43
CA SER A 151 19.51 -10.91 4.82
C SER A 151 18.78 -9.61 4.94
N ASN A 152 17.71 -9.56 5.69
CA ASN A 152 17.01 -8.33 6.08
C ASN A 152 16.39 -7.51 4.94
N GLY A 153 16.10 -8.11 3.78
CA GLY A 153 15.46 -7.42 2.65
C GLY A 153 16.34 -6.40 1.96
N VAL A 154 17.66 -6.48 2.08
CA VAL A 154 18.61 -5.62 1.39
C VAL A 154 19.01 -6.26 0.06
N TRP A 155 18.89 -5.49 -1.02
CA TRP A 155 19.20 -5.91 -2.38
C TRP A 155 20.46 -5.21 -2.88
N PHE A 156 21.43 -5.98 -3.37
CA PHE A 156 22.71 -5.44 -3.85
C PHE A 156 22.72 -5.08 -5.34
N GLY A 157 21.74 -5.58 -6.08
CA GLY A 157 21.63 -5.37 -7.52
C GLY A 157 20.64 -6.34 -8.18
N PRO A 158 20.50 -6.27 -9.51
CA PRO A 158 19.67 -7.20 -10.25
C PRO A 158 20.19 -8.64 -10.14
N SER A 159 19.27 -9.57 -9.96
CA SER A 159 19.56 -10.99 -9.87
C SER A 159 19.67 -11.63 -11.24
N LYS A 160 20.61 -12.57 -11.42
CA LYS A 160 20.75 -13.33 -12.66
C LYS A 160 19.96 -14.65 -12.64
N GLN A 161 19.68 -15.16 -11.45
CA GLN A 161 18.93 -16.41 -11.27
C GLN A 161 17.55 -16.09 -10.67
N ILE A 162 16.57 -16.03 -11.55
CA ILE A 162 15.20 -15.66 -11.21
C ILE A 162 14.28 -16.85 -11.42
N LEU A 163 13.49 -17.18 -10.42
CA LEU A 163 12.49 -18.23 -10.45
C LEU A 163 11.11 -17.59 -10.23
N PHE A 164 10.19 -17.86 -11.12
CA PHE A 164 8.78 -17.51 -10.94
C PHE A 164 7.99 -18.78 -10.68
N GLN A 165 7.37 -18.88 -9.51
CA GLN A 165 6.69 -20.09 -9.04
C GLN A 165 7.57 -21.35 -9.12
N GLY A 166 8.86 -21.21 -8.86
CA GLY A 166 9.85 -22.29 -8.93
C GLY A 166 10.35 -22.63 -10.34
N LEU A 167 9.87 -21.96 -11.38
CA LEU A 167 10.34 -22.14 -12.75
C LEU A 167 11.36 -21.05 -13.11
N PRO A 168 12.50 -21.40 -13.71
CA PRO A 168 13.52 -20.42 -14.08
C PRO A 168 13.04 -19.52 -15.22
N ILE A 169 13.27 -18.24 -15.06
CA ILE A 169 13.04 -17.20 -16.07
C ILE A 169 14.39 -16.69 -16.57
N ARG A 170 14.47 -16.38 -17.84
CA ARG A 170 15.66 -15.71 -18.41
C ARG A 170 15.75 -14.30 -17.83
N TYR A 171 16.89 -13.97 -17.24
CA TYR A 171 17.07 -12.66 -16.62
C TYR A 171 16.96 -11.51 -17.61
N GLU A 172 17.33 -11.76 -18.89
CA GLU A 172 17.25 -10.79 -20.00
C GLU A 172 15.79 -10.39 -20.33
N ASP A 173 14.84 -11.27 -20.05
CA ASP A 173 13.42 -11.03 -20.28
C ASP A 173 12.72 -10.49 -19.01
N CYS A 174 13.47 -10.28 -17.91
CA CYS A 174 12.94 -9.80 -16.66
C CYS A 174 13.50 -8.42 -16.31
N VAL A 175 12.64 -7.42 -16.27
CA VAL A 175 12.96 -6.09 -15.75
C VAL A 175 12.78 -6.12 -14.24
N GLN A 176 13.83 -5.74 -13.51
CA GLN A 176 13.88 -5.79 -12.06
C GLN A 176 13.94 -4.36 -11.50
N PHE A 177 12.92 -3.96 -10.80
CA PHE A 177 12.87 -2.70 -10.08
C PHE A 177 13.39 -2.93 -8.66
N ILE A 178 14.40 -2.18 -8.25
CA ILE A 178 15.02 -2.29 -6.93
C ILE A 178 14.84 -0.96 -6.23
N SER A 179 14.02 -0.95 -5.18
CA SER A 179 13.76 0.26 -4.41
C SER A 179 15.02 0.70 -3.65
N PRO A 180 15.32 2.00 -3.59
CA PRO A 180 16.34 2.53 -2.69
C PRO A 180 15.92 2.45 -1.22
N ILE A 181 14.62 2.25 -0.95
CA ILE A 181 14.05 2.11 0.37
C ILE A 181 13.75 0.63 0.63
N GLN A 182 14.13 0.16 1.80
CA GLN A 182 13.86 -1.20 2.23
C GLN A 182 12.34 -1.44 2.38
N GLY A 183 11.86 -2.60 1.93
CA GLY A 183 10.43 -2.92 1.99
C GLY A 183 9.86 -2.93 3.41
N LEU A 184 8.62 -2.50 3.54
CA LEU A 184 7.92 -2.35 4.81
C LEU A 184 7.85 -3.64 5.63
N ILE A 185 7.77 -4.80 4.97
CA ILE A 185 7.74 -6.12 5.63
C ILE A 185 8.98 -6.33 6.52
N TYR A 186 10.12 -5.79 6.13
CA TYR A 186 11.38 -5.95 6.85
C TYR A 186 11.57 -4.90 7.95
N THR A 187 11.12 -3.68 7.71
CA THR A 187 11.33 -2.54 8.63
C THR A 187 10.19 -2.38 9.64
N GLY A 188 8.97 -2.72 9.25
CA GLY A 188 7.75 -2.43 10.01
C GLY A 188 7.21 -3.59 10.84
N ALA A 189 7.82 -4.78 10.81
CA ALA A 189 7.24 -5.99 11.40
C ALA A 189 6.84 -5.85 12.88
N VAL A 190 7.70 -5.25 13.71
CA VAL A 190 7.44 -5.06 15.14
C VAL A 190 6.32 -4.05 15.37
N SER A 191 6.33 -2.93 14.65
CA SER A 191 5.31 -1.89 14.78
C SER A 191 3.94 -2.39 14.33
N VAL A 192 3.88 -3.19 13.27
CA VAL A 192 2.64 -3.81 12.79
C VAL A 192 2.10 -4.83 13.81
N ASP A 193 2.97 -5.66 14.37
CA ASP A 193 2.56 -6.62 15.41
C ASP A 193 1.99 -5.90 16.64
N THR A 194 2.61 -4.80 17.06
CA THR A 194 2.12 -3.95 18.15
C THR A 194 0.76 -3.34 17.81
N ALA A 195 0.59 -2.79 16.60
CA ALA A 195 -0.67 -2.22 16.16
C ALA A 195 -1.81 -3.25 16.15
N LEU A 196 -1.56 -4.46 15.65
CA LEU A 196 -2.55 -5.53 15.64
C LEU A 196 -2.93 -6.02 17.04
N LYS A 197 -1.94 -6.13 17.96
CA LYS A 197 -2.21 -6.47 19.36
C LYS A 197 -3.02 -5.38 20.06
N LEU A 198 -2.70 -4.11 19.80
CA LEU A 198 -3.43 -2.97 20.32
C LEU A 198 -4.89 -2.98 19.82
N GLU A 199 -5.11 -3.24 18.55
CA GLU A 199 -6.45 -3.33 17.97
C GLU A 199 -7.25 -4.51 18.55
N GLN A 200 -6.60 -5.64 18.78
CA GLN A 200 -7.20 -6.78 19.48
C GLN A 200 -7.59 -6.43 20.93
N ALA A 201 -6.74 -5.69 21.65
CA ALA A 201 -7.05 -5.23 23.01
C ALA A 201 -8.24 -4.27 23.00
N ARG A 202 -8.29 -3.31 22.07
CA ARG A 202 -9.41 -2.40 21.88
C ARG A 202 -10.72 -3.16 21.61
N ASN A 203 -10.67 -4.13 20.71
CA ASN A 203 -11.83 -4.94 20.37
C ASN A 203 -12.33 -5.77 21.55
N ARG A 204 -11.44 -6.35 22.35
CA ARG A 204 -11.80 -7.04 23.60
C ARG A 204 -12.45 -6.07 24.59
N ASN A 205 -11.85 -4.90 24.79
CA ASN A 205 -12.38 -3.89 25.70
C ASN A 205 -13.74 -3.36 25.23
N ALA A 206 -13.93 -3.17 23.93
CA ALA A 206 -15.19 -2.72 23.36
C ALA A 206 -16.28 -3.81 23.44
N SER A 207 -15.91 -5.08 23.35
CA SER A 207 -16.84 -6.22 23.42
C SER A 207 -17.12 -6.69 24.86
N SER A 208 -16.26 -6.35 25.83
CA SER A 208 -16.50 -6.70 27.23
C SER A 208 -17.44 -5.70 27.87
N LEU A 209 -18.57 -6.18 28.35
CA LEU A 209 -19.44 -5.43 29.26
C LEU A 209 -18.66 -5.24 30.56
N GLN A 210 -17.94 -4.12 30.69
CA GLN A 210 -17.40 -3.77 31.99
C GLN A 210 -18.52 -3.31 32.90
N PRO A 211 -18.66 -3.89 34.11
CA PRO A 211 -19.65 -3.40 35.03
C PRO A 211 -19.37 -1.93 35.36
N ALA A 212 -20.38 -1.07 35.16
CA ALA A 212 -20.25 0.34 35.48
C ALA A 212 -20.00 0.56 36.99
N VAL A 213 -20.34 -0.43 37.77
CA VAL A 213 -20.25 -0.41 39.23
C VAL A 213 -19.93 -1.80 39.74
N THR A 214 -19.09 -1.88 40.75
CA THR A 214 -18.82 -3.10 41.48
C THR A 214 -19.46 -3.00 42.87
N LEU A 215 -20.35 -3.96 43.20
CA LEU A 215 -20.94 -4.07 44.51
C LEU A 215 -19.98 -4.93 45.38
N ARG A 216 -19.49 -4.36 46.46
CA ARG A 216 -18.63 -5.04 47.39
C ARG A 216 -19.31 -5.18 48.73
N GLN A 217 -19.38 -6.40 49.27
CA GLN A 217 -19.81 -6.62 50.61
C GLN A 217 -18.73 -6.10 51.58
N LYS A 218 -19.10 -5.19 52.47
CA LYS A 218 -18.20 -4.57 53.44
C LYS A 218 -18.21 -5.26 54.79
N SER A 219 -19.38 -5.80 55.22
CA SER A 219 -19.58 -6.44 56.51
C SER A 219 -20.74 -7.43 56.44
N GLY A 220 -20.93 -8.22 57.48
CA GLY A 220 -21.97 -9.26 57.56
C GLY A 220 -21.42 -10.66 57.23
N GLU A 221 -22.33 -11.66 57.26
CA GLU A 221 -21.94 -13.03 56.87
C GLU A 221 -21.61 -13.09 55.37
N PRO A 222 -20.61 -13.91 54.98
CA PRO A 222 -20.22 -14.03 53.56
C PRO A 222 -21.41 -14.48 52.70
N MET A 223 -21.79 -13.69 51.71
CA MET A 223 -22.83 -14.05 50.74
C MET A 223 -22.36 -15.13 49.78
N SER A 224 -23.25 -16.06 49.49
CA SER A 224 -23.01 -17.07 48.46
C SER A 224 -22.94 -16.47 47.08
N ALA A 225 -22.40 -17.20 46.12
CA ALA A 225 -22.32 -16.72 44.70
C ALA A 225 -23.71 -16.47 44.09
N GLN A 226 -24.75 -17.14 44.54
CA GLN A 226 -26.13 -16.92 44.10
C GLN A 226 -26.68 -15.61 44.65
N GLU A 227 -26.54 -15.39 45.95
CA GLU A 227 -26.99 -14.15 46.60
C GLU A 227 -26.33 -12.90 46.04
N LEU A 228 -25.01 -13.00 45.67
CA LEU A 228 -24.29 -11.91 44.98
C LEU A 228 -24.86 -11.65 43.59
N ARG A 229 -25.27 -12.67 42.84
CA ARG A 229 -25.93 -12.50 41.55
C ARG A 229 -27.31 -11.85 41.68
N ASP A 230 -28.08 -12.30 42.64
CA ASP A 230 -29.41 -11.78 42.92
C ASP A 230 -29.34 -10.32 43.37
N LEU A 231 -28.33 -9.96 44.19
CA LEU A 231 -28.07 -8.58 44.58
C LEU A 231 -27.69 -7.70 43.38
N ALA A 232 -26.85 -8.19 42.50
CA ALA A 232 -26.47 -7.46 41.28
C ALA A 232 -27.65 -7.27 40.34
N ALA A 233 -28.47 -8.28 40.15
CA ALA A 233 -29.67 -8.20 39.32
C ALA A 233 -30.71 -7.19 39.93
N ALA A 234 -30.96 -7.23 41.22
CA ALA A 234 -31.84 -6.29 41.91
C ALA A 234 -31.31 -4.84 41.84
N TYR A 235 -30.00 -4.65 41.94
CA TYR A 235 -29.40 -3.33 41.78
C TYR A 235 -29.55 -2.78 40.36
N ASP A 236 -29.33 -3.61 39.34
CA ASP A 236 -29.52 -3.21 37.94
C ASP A 236 -30.99 -2.91 37.63
N GLU A 237 -31.92 -3.72 38.11
CA GLU A 237 -33.35 -3.47 37.94
C GLU A 237 -33.79 -2.13 38.60
N ALA A 238 -33.32 -1.87 39.81
CA ALA A 238 -33.59 -0.61 40.52
C ALA A 238 -33.01 0.60 39.77
N ARG A 239 -31.85 0.45 39.17
CA ARG A 239 -31.18 1.50 38.36
C ARG A 239 -31.91 1.79 37.05
N TYR A 240 -32.48 0.76 36.40
CA TYR A 240 -33.31 0.96 35.20
C TYR A 240 -34.68 1.55 35.51
N ALA A 241 -35.26 1.23 36.70
CA ALA A 241 -36.57 1.69 37.08
C ALA A 241 -36.58 3.12 37.64
N SER A 242 -35.48 3.61 38.23
CA SER A 242 -35.43 4.94 38.84
C SER A 242 -34.01 5.57 38.73
N ALA A 243 -33.99 6.91 38.74
CA ALA A 243 -32.76 7.69 38.72
C ALA A 243 -31.91 7.56 40.00
N THR A 244 -32.50 7.02 41.08
CA THR A 244 -31.86 6.89 42.39
C THR A 244 -31.94 5.43 42.84
N SER A 245 -30.81 4.83 43.14
CA SER A 245 -30.70 3.52 43.76
C SER A 245 -30.18 3.64 45.18
N ALA A 246 -30.78 2.87 46.12
CA ALA A 246 -30.35 2.81 47.49
C ALA A 246 -29.71 1.44 47.78
N VAL A 247 -28.64 1.45 48.52
CA VAL A 247 -27.99 0.24 49.03
C VAL A 247 -27.93 0.30 50.56
N ASN A 248 -27.82 -0.85 51.19
CA ASN A 248 -27.72 -0.92 52.64
C ASN A 248 -26.31 -0.65 53.13
N GLU A 249 -26.09 -0.47 54.42
CA GLU A 249 -24.80 -0.20 55.03
C GLU A 249 -23.73 -1.32 54.84
N PHE A 250 -24.18 -2.53 54.47
CA PHE A 250 -23.34 -3.71 54.29
C PHE A 250 -22.77 -3.82 52.87
N VAL A 251 -23.26 -3.00 51.92
CA VAL A 251 -22.80 -3.03 50.54
C VAL A 251 -22.19 -1.70 50.13
N GLU A 252 -20.96 -1.76 49.72
CA GLU A 252 -20.25 -0.61 49.14
C GLU A 252 -20.36 -0.61 47.63
N VAL A 253 -20.78 0.50 47.08
CA VAL A 253 -20.87 0.72 45.63
C VAL A 253 -19.61 1.38 45.17
N ILE A 254 -18.78 0.64 44.44
CA ILE A 254 -17.52 1.16 43.88
C ILE A 254 -17.75 1.49 42.40
N PRO A 255 -17.84 2.77 42.00
CA PRO A 255 -17.96 3.12 40.60
C PRO A 255 -16.69 2.75 39.86
N ASN A 256 -16.86 2.14 38.71
CA ASN A 256 -15.71 1.89 37.82
C ASN A 256 -15.38 3.20 37.13
N THR A 257 -14.24 3.83 37.51
CA THR A 257 -13.82 5.13 37.02
C THR A 257 -13.04 5.06 35.71
N SER A 258 -13.01 3.90 35.03
CA SER A 258 -12.40 3.79 33.73
C SER A 258 -13.16 4.64 32.71
N THR A 259 -12.54 5.71 32.23
CA THR A 259 -13.13 6.52 31.15
C THR A 259 -13.14 5.69 29.86
N PRO A 260 -14.17 5.82 29.00
CA PRO A 260 -14.21 5.14 27.70
C PRO A 260 -12.94 5.33 26.89
N ASP A 261 -12.33 6.50 26.91
CA ASP A 261 -11.11 6.82 26.19
C ASP A 261 -9.91 5.98 26.64
N LYS A 262 -9.76 5.78 27.97
CA LYS A 262 -8.71 4.90 28.51
C LYS A 262 -8.97 3.43 28.18
N MET A 263 -10.21 3.02 28.15
CA MET A 263 -10.58 1.65 27.75
C MET A 263 -10.31 1.38 26.29
N LEU A 264 -10.57 2.36 25.42
CA LEU A 264 -10.34 2.24 23.98
C LEU A 264 -8.90 2.51 23.57
N LEU A 265 -8.02 2.86 24.50
CA LEU A 265 -6.58 3.06 24.26
C LEU A 265 -6.32 4.05 23.09
N ILE A 266 -7.09 5.14 23.05
CA ILE A 266 -7.09 6.08 21.92
C ILE A 266 -5.70 6.69 21.72
N ASP A 267 -5.07 7.20 22.78
CA ASP A 267 -3.75 7.81 22.71
C ASP A 267 -2.68 6.84 22.21
N ALA A 268 -2.75 5.58 22.66
CA ALA A 268 -1.82 4.55 22.21
C ALA A 268 -2.01 4.19 20.73
N ALA A 269 -3.28 4.16 20.27
CA ALA A 269 -3.60 3.90 18.87
C ALA A 269 -3.14 5.05 17.97
N GLU A 270 -3.32 6.30 18.41
CA GLU A 270 -2.85 7.48 17.68
C GLU A 270 -1.32 7.53 17.61
N TYR A 271 -0.63 7.27 18.72
CA TYR A 271 0.83 7.16 18.71
C TYR A 271 1.31 6.08 17.74
N GLN A 272 0.69 4.89 17.78
CA GLN A 272 1.06 3.80 16.89
C GLN A 272 0.80 4.12 15.42
N ALA A 273 -0.29 4.84 15.11
CA ALA A 273 -0.56 5.29 13.75
C ALA A 273 0.51 6.27 13.24
N LYS A 274 0.99 7.17 14.10
CA LYS A 274 2.10 8.10 13.76
C LYS A 274 3.43 7.35 13.53
N GLU A 275 3.73 6.34 14.35
CA GLU A 275 4.92 5.49 14.14
C GLU A 275 4.87 4.74 12.81
N ILE A 276 3.72 4.19 12.46
CA ILE A 276 3.53 3.49 11.18
C ILE A 276 3.64 4.48 10.01
N ALA A 277 3.07 5.67 10.11
CA ALA A 277 3.18 6.71 9.08
C ALA A 277 4.65 7.09 8.84
N ARG A 278 5.46 7.18 9.92
CA ARG A 278 6.89 7.43 9.87
C ARG A 278 7.65 6.33 9.12
N ILE A 279 7.35 5.06 9.40
CA ILE A 279 7.97 3.92 8.71
C ILE A 279 7.54 3.85 7.25
N ALA A 280 6.30 4.22 6.93
CA ALA A 280 5.77 4.27 5.58
C ALA A 280 6.24 5.49 4.76
N ASN A 281 6.98 6.42 5.37
CA ASN A 281 7.40 7.70 4.78
C ASN A 281 6.22 8.54 4.25
N VAL A 282 5.07 8.45 4.88
CA VAL A 282 3.88 9.24 4.52
C VAL A 282 3.63 10.28 5.62
N PRO A 283 3.35 11.54 5.28
CA PRO A 283 2.99 12.55 6.27
C PRO A 283 1.82 12.07 7.15
N ALA A 284 2.01 12.12 8.46
CA ALA A 284 1.07 11.54 9.42
C ALA A 284 -0.33 12.16 9.32
N TYR A 285 -0.45 13.44 8.96
CA TYR A 285 -1.74 14.12 8.80
C TYR A 285 -2.58 13.57 7.63
N LEU A 286 -1.99 12.86 6.65
CA LEU A 286 -2.71 12.20 5.56
C LEU A 286 -3.29 10.85 5.94
N VAL A 287 -2.77 10.22 6.98
CA VAL A 287 -3.10 8.85 7.39
C VAL A 287 -3.58 8.71 8.83
N SER A 288 -3.44 9.74 9.66
CA SER A 288 -3.90 9.75 11.04
C SER A 288 -5.11 10.67 11.24
N VAL A 289 -5.93 10.35 12.23
CA VAL A 289 -7.20 11.05 12.51
C VAL A 289 -6.99 12.38 13.23
N SER A 290 -5.87 12.55 13.94
CA SER A 290 -5.59 13.76 14.72
C SER A 290 -5.09 14.89 13.85
N ILE A 291 -6.01 15.78 13.47
CA ILE A 291 -5.75 16.97 12.65
C ILE A 291 -5.40 18.19 13.55
N GLY A 292 -5.06 18.00 14.79
CA GLY A 292 -4.86 19.06 15.80
C GLY A 292 -4.42 20.42 15.26
N ASN A 293 -3.23 20.56 14.70
CA ASN A 293 -2.68 21.83 14.19
C ASN A 293 -2.52 21.90 12.66
N TYR A 294 -2.91 20.84 11.92
CA TYR A 294 -2.70 20.77 10.46
C TYR A 294 -3.95 21.15 9.65
N SER A 295 -4.92 21.77 10.28
CA SER A 295 -6.19 22.19 9.64
C SER A 295 -6.01 23.24 8.52
N TYR A 296 -4.80 23.74 8.32
CA TYR A 296 -4.49 24.79 7.35
C TYR A 296 -3.59 24.34 6.20
N VAL A 297 -3.26 23.06 6.08
CA VAL A 297 -2.50 22.57 4.92
C VAL A 297 -3.43 22.54 3.72
N SER A 298 -3.06 23.28 2.68
CA SER A 298 -3.82 23.29 1.43
C SER A 298 -3.75 21.92 0.75
N SER A 299 -4.74 21.59 -0.07
CA SER A 299 -4.75 20.32 -0.83
C SER A 299 -3.50 20.17 -1.70
N SER A 300 -3.05 21.27 -2.31
CA SER A 300 -1.84 21.30 -3.15
C SER A 300 -0.56 21.08 -2.36
N GLU A 301 -0.43 21.62 -1.15
CA GLU A 301 0.71 21.36 -0.26
C GLU A 301 0.73 19.89 0.19
N ALA A 302 -0.45 19.35 0.55
CA ALA A 302 -0.58 17.96 0.94
C ALA A 302 -0.19 16.99 -0.20
N SER A 303 -0.59 17.29 -1.43
CA SER A 303 -0.21 16.52 -2.62
C SER A 303 1.29 16.60 -2.90
N ARG A 304 1.89 17.79 -2.76
CA ARG A 304 3.34 17.99 -2.91
C ARG A 304 4.16 17.26 -1.87
N ASP A 305 3.73 17.29 -0.61
CA ASP A 305 4.40 16.59 0.49
C ASP A 305 4.31 15.07 0.31
N LEU A 306 3.15 14.55 -0.04
CA LEU A 306 2.99 13.13 -0.36
C LEU A 306 3.90 12.71 -1.50
N TYR A 307 3.94 13.48 -2.57
CA TYR A 307 4.84 13.24 -3.70
C TYR A 307 6.30 13.25 -3.24
N LYS A 308 6.75 14.32 -2.60
CA LYS A 308 8.15 14.57 -2.27
C LYS A 308 8.71 13.54 -1.28
N PHE A 309 7.96 13.18 -0.26
CA PHE A 309 8.44 12.33 0.83
C PHE A 309 8.06 10.86 0.64
N GLY A 310 6.86 10.58 0.14
CA GLY A 310 6.34 9.23 0.02
C GLY A 310 6.62 8.56 -1.33
N VAL A 311 6.28 9.26 -2.41
CA VAL A 311 6.15 8.61 -3.73
C VAL A 311 7.42 8.75 -4.59
N LYS A 312 8.11 9.89 -4.50
CA LYS A 312 9.26 10.22 -5.36
C LYS A 312 10.34 9.13 -5.44
N PRO A 313 10.80 8.49 -4.35
CA PRO A 313 11.82 7.44 -4.43
C PRO A 313 11.39 6.24 -5.28
N TYR A 314 10.10 5.90 -5.27
CA TYR A 314 9.55 4.82 -6.09
C TYR A 314 9.41 5.24 -7.55
N ILE A 315 8.99 6.50 -7.81
CA ILE A 315 8.93 7.07 -9.15
C ILE A 315 10.32 7.07 -9.79
N ASP A 316 11.32 7.58 -9.08
CA ASP A 316 12.70 7.62 -9.57
C ASP A 316 13.20 6.19 -9.88
N CYS A 317 12.96 5.23 -8.99
CA CYS A 317 13.30 3.83 -9.21
C CYS A 317 12.65 3.26 -10.49
N ILE A 318 11.37 3.54 -10.72
CA ILE A 318 10.66 3.05 -11.91
C ILE A 318 11.20 3.73 -13.17
N GLN A 319 11.37 5.05 -13.16
CA GLN A 319 11.88 5.83 -14.30
C GLN A 319 13.29 5.38 -14.72
N GLU A 320 14.19 5.27 -13.76
CA GLU A 320 15.57 4.87 -14.02
C GLU A 320 15.66 3.43 -14.54
N THR A 321 14.85 2.52 -13.95
CA THR A 321 14.83 1.12 -14.41
C THR A 321 14.25 1.00 -15.81
N LEU A 322 13.18 1.73 -16.14
CA LEU A 322 12.59 1.73 -17.48
C LEU A 322 13.46 2.43 -18.52
N SER A 323 14.32 3.35 -18.09
CA SER A 323 15.29 4.04 -18.96
C SER A 323 16.58 3.23 -19.19
N ALA A 324 16.69 2.06 -18.58
CA ALA A 324 17.89 1.22 -18.74
C ALA A 324 18.05 0.68 -20.17
N ASN A 325 19.31 0.46 -20.59
CA ASN A 325 19.65 0.05 -21.96
C ASN A 325 19.09 -1.31 -22.39
N ASN A 326 18.63 -2.14 -21.48
CA ASN A 326 17.97 -3.41 -21.78
C ASN A 326 16.45 -3.24 -22.05
N VAL A 327 15.90 -2.07 -21.76
CA VAL A 327 14.48 -1.72 -21.96
C VAL A 327 14.34 -0.73 -23.13
N LEU A 328 15.21 0.29 -23.18
CA LEU A 328 15.19 1.34 -24.19
C LEU A 328 16.56 1.47 -24.90
N PRO A 329 16.58 2.02 -26.12
CA PRO A 329 17.82 2.41 -26.78
C PRO A 329 18.61 3.44 -25.96
N ARG A 330 19.93 3.37 -26.07
CA ARG A 330 20.81 4.32 -25.38
C ARG A 330 20.48 5.77 -25.75
N GLY A 331 20.41 6.64 -24.74
CA GLY A 331 20.07 8.07 -24.92
C GLY A 331 18.58 8.33 -25.01
N THR A 332 17.74 7.33 -24.77
CA THR A 332 16.28 7.49 -24.59
C THR A 332 15.93 7.23 -23.14
N ILE A 333 15.13 8.10 -22.55
CA ILE A 333 14.67 8.00 -21.16
C ILE A 333 13.16 8.05 -21.06
N VAL A 334 12.63 7.50 -19.99
CA VAL A 334 11.22 7.59 -19.62
C VAL A 334 11.09 8.45 -18.38
N LYS A 335 10.09 9.33 -18.38
CA LYS A 335 9.70 10.10 -17.20
C LYS A 335 8.19 10.02 -16.99
N PHE A 336 7.78 10.18 -15.74
CA PHE A 336 6.38 10.43 -15.41
C PHE A 336 6.06 11.92 -15.60
N ASP A 337 4.89 12.21 -16.13
CA ASP A 337 4.34 13.56 -16.18
C ASP A 337 3.84 13.98 -14.78
N ILE A 338 4.76 14.58 -14.02
CA ILE A 338 4.51 15.01 -12.65
C ILE A 338 3.93 16.44 -12.64
N GLU A 339 4.30 17.24 -13.61
CA GLU A 339 3.87 18.65 -13.70
C GLU A 339 2.37 18.75 -13.88
N SER A 340 1.80 17.93 -14.76
CA SER A 340 0.36 17.83 -14.94
C SER A 340 -0.37 17.43 -13.66
N TYR A 341 0.19 16.53 -12.88
CA TYR A 341 -0.40 16.11 -11.59
C TYR A 341 -0.35 17.23 -10.54
N LEU A 342 0.80 17.90 -10.38
CA LEU A 342 0.96 18.95 -9.37
C LEU A 342 0.25 20.25 -9.71
N ASN A 343 0.01 20.54 -10.99
CA ASN A 343 -0.63 21.78 -11.46
C ASN A 343 -2.14 21.61 -11.73
N SER A 344 -2.67 20.39 -11.73
CA SER A 344 -4.10 20.13 -11.97
C SER A 344 -5.04 20.85 -10.99
N ASP A 345 -4.55 21.20 -9.79
CA ASP A 345 -5.31 21.94 -8.79
C ASP A 345 -5.41 23.46 -9.08
N TYR A 346 -4.56 24.00 -9.98
CA TYR A 346 -4.57 25.43 -10.31
C TYR A 346 -5.51 25.77 -11.48
N GLU A 347 -5.73 24.86 -12.42
CA GLU A 347 -6.62 25.10 -13.56
C GLU A 347 -8.11 25.16 -13.19
N ASN A 348 -8.50 24.61 -12.06
CA ASN A 348 -9.90 24.62 -11.60
C ASN A 348 -10.28 25.87 -10.79
N THR A 349 -9.35 26.78 -10.48
CA THR A 349 -9.64 27.98 -9.68
C THR A 349 -9.82 29.24 -10.52
N ASP A 350 -9.43 29.23 -11.81
CA ASP A 350 -9.46 30.44 -12.66
C ASP A 350 -10.60 30.46 -13.68
N THR A 351 -11.52 29.50 -13.66
CA THR A 351 -12.74 29.56 -14.47
C THR A 351 -13.96 29.78 -13.58
N GLU A 352 -14.06 30.97 -12.96
CA GLU A 352 -15.39 31.53 -12.70
C GLU A 352 -16.01 31.87 -14.08
N PRO A 353 -17.19 31.34 -14.39
CA PRO A 353 -17.87 31.79 -15.60
C PRO A 353 -18.25 33.27 -15.41
N GLU A 354 -17.64 34.15 -16.17
CA GLU A 354 -18.16 35.49 -16.38
C GLU A 354 -19.63 35.38 -16.80
N LEU A 355 -20.53 35.65 -15.87
CA LEU A 355 -21.93 35.86 -16.17
C LEU A 355 -22.01 37.14 -17.00
N GLU A 356 -22.04 37.00 -18.32
CA GLU A 356 -22.49 38.08 -19.20
C GLU A 356 -23.90 38.50 -18.76
N VAL A 357 -23.95 39.61 -18.03
CA VAL A 357 -25.18 40.34 -17.79
C VAL A 357 -25.58 41.01 -19.10
N THR A 358 -26.39 40.34 -19.89
CA THR A 358 -27.08 41.00 -21.01
C THR A 358 -28.06 42.02 -20.43
N GLU A 359 -27.66 43.28 -20.41
CA GLU A 359 -28.56 44.42 -20.27
C GLU A 359 -29.54 44.43 -21.46
N THR A 360 -30.72 43.88 -21.25
CA THR A 360 -31.84 44.13 -22.16
C THR A 360 -32.37 45.51 -21.87
N ALA A 361 -32.03 46.42 -22.77
CA ALA A 361 -32.62 47.76 -22.83
C ALA A 361 -34.14 47.65 -22.97
N VAL A 362 -34.85 48.11 -21.96
CA VAL A 362 -36.27 48.45 -22.06
C VAL A 362 -36.32 49.86 -22.58
N ASN A 363 -36.56 49.98 -23.87
CA ASN A 363 -37.02 51.25 -24.48
C ASN A 363 -38.46 51.07 -25.02
N ASN A 364 -39.32 51.98 -24.55
CA ASN A 364 -40.52 52.55 -25.20
C ASN A 364 -41.86 51.82 -25.16
N ALA A 365 -42.83 52.32 -24.49
CA ALA A 365 -43.78 53.43 -24.96
C ALA A 365 -44.77 53.67 -23.84
#